data_9bc3a44d515e27c3c658079dececd89f
#
_entry.id   9bc3a44d515e27c3c658079dececd89f
#
_cell.length_a   1.000
_cell.length_b   1.000
_cell.length_c   1.000
_cell.angle_alpha   90.00
_cell.angle_beta   90.00
_cell.angle_gamma   90.00
#
_symmetry.space_group_name_H-M   'P 1'
#
loop_
_entity.id
_entity.type
_entity.pdbx_description
1 polymer ?
#
loop_
_entity_poly.entity_id
_entity_poly.type
_entity_poly.pdbx_seq_one_letter_code
_entity_poly.pdbx_strand_id
1 'polypeptide(L)'
;MFLETSDIHGRLFSYDYATGEQKPNNGLTRIATLIKKQRAENKNVVLIDSGDLLQGNSTELFNDEPIHPLILAENDLKFDIRVLGNHEFNFSKDFLEKNIKGFNGDVVNANIIKTNDNQPFVKPYAIKKIDGVRVAIVGYVVPHIPTWEASTPEHFAGLEFLDAEKALKKALKELKGKYDILIGAFHLGREDEKGGDGVPDLAKKFPQFDIIFAGHEHAVYNTKIGKVHTIEPGAYGAYLAKGVVVFDTQTKKKIVTTENLPTKGVPEDEELAKKYEYVDKKSKEYANEVVGEVTKTFIDRPDFITGGEKITTMPTAALQETPVIELINKVQKYYAKADVSAAALFNFGANLKKGPFKRKDVAYIYKFANTLIGVKITGENLLKYMEWSYQFYNQLQPGDLTISFNENIRGYNFDMFSGMKYQVDVTKPAGQRIINPTINNKPIDPKAIYKLAINNYRFGTLSKTLNLVTDANRYYNSYDELQDNGQIRDLIIKYITEEKGGKVTPELEHNWEIINYDFKNPLLEKLREKLKEGSIKIPTSKDARTLNVKSIKESEVK
;
A
#
# COMPACT_ATOMS: atom_id res chain seq x y z
N MET A 1 12.26 24.96 13.08
CA MET A 1 11.13 24.03 13.07
C MET A 1 11.12 23.28 11.75
N PHE A 2 10.75 22.01 11.79
CA PHE A 2 10.58 21.13 10.63
C PHE A 2 9.15 20.61 10.66
N LEU A 3 8.47 20.67 9.52
CA LEU A 3 7.15 20.10 9.32
C LEU A 3 7.26 19.07 8.20
N GLU A 4 6.62 17.92 8.37
CA GLU A 4 6.75 16.82 7.42
C GLU A 4 5.39 16.19 7.13
N THR A 5 5.20 15.93 5.83
CA THR A 5 4.16 15.04 5.28
C THR A 5 4.80 13.78 4.72
N SER A 6 4.06 12.68 4.73
CA SER A 6 4.42 11.43 4.05
C SER A 6 3.16 10.73 3.57
N ASP A 7 3.29 9.90 2.53
CA ASP A 7 2.24 8.97 2.10
C ASP A 7 0.87 9.67 1.84
N ILE A 8 0.91 10.81 1.16
CA ILE A 8 -0.30 11.57 0.81
C ILE A 8 -1.17 10.78 -0.18
N HIS A 9 -0.57 9.98 -1.06
CA HIS A 9 -1.28 9.09 -1.99
C HIS A 9 -2.47 9.75 -2.70
N GLY A 10 -2.20 10.87 -3.36
CA GLY A 10 -3.21 11.56 -4.15
C GLY A 10 -4.29 12.31 -3.36
N ARG A 11 -4.20 12.35 -2.04
CA ARG A 11 -5.19 13.00 -1.17
C ARG A 11 -4.98 14.52 -1.11
N LEU A 12 -5.24 15.21 -2.22
CA LEU A 12 -5.26 16.67 -2.21
C LEU A 12 -6.42 17.18 -1.33
N PHE A 13 -7.61 16.60 -1.51
CA PHE A 13 -8.82 16.89 -0.74
C PHE A 13 -9.16 15.78 0.27
N SER A 14 -10.03 16.11 1.22
CA SER A 14 -10.57 15.17 2.22
C SER A 14 -11.60 14.20 1.62
N TYR A 15 -11.45 13.78 0.38
CA TYR A 15 -12.40 12.92 -0.31
C TYR A 15 -11.72 11.67 -0.86
N ASP A 16 -12.33 10.53 -0.62
CA ASP A 16 -11.92 9.24 -1.17
C ASP A 16 -12.76 8.95 -2.42
N TYR A 17 -12.17 9.11 -3.60
CA TYR A 17 -12.89 8.93 -4.85
C TYR A 17 -13.27 7.47 -5.12
N ALA A 18 -12.54 6.50 -4.56
CA ALA A 18 -12.87 5.09 -4.69
C ALA A 18 -14.09 4.67 -3.86
N THR A 19 -14.22 5.20 -2.63
CA THR A 19 -15.38 4.92 -1.77
C THR A 19 -16.52 5.92 -1.96
N GLY A 20 -16.25 7.09 -2.53
CA GLY A 20 -17.20 8.17 -2.65
C GLY A 20 -17.52 8.85 -1.32
N GLU A 21 -16.60 8.83 -0.35
CA GLU A 21 -16.82 9.31 1.01
C GLU A 21 -15.90 10.47 1.38
N GLN A 22 -16.43 11.38 2.18
CA GLN A 22 -15.60 12.35 2.89
C GLN A 22 -14.76 11.64 3.97
N LYS A 23 -13.47 11.98 4.00
CA LYS A 23 -12.52 11.51 5.03
C LYS A 23 -12.07 12.74 5.83
N PRO A 24 -12.84 13.19 6.84
CA PRO A 24 -12.69 14.51 7.48
C PRO A 24 -11.36 14.72 8.22
N ASN A 25 -10.55 13.68 8.31
CA ASN A 25 -9.24 13.72 8.95
C ASN A 25 -8.08 13.57 7.94
N ASN A 26 -8.34 13.74 6.64
CA ASN A 26 -7.34 13.55 5.58
C ASN A 26 -7.23 14.79 4.68
N GLY A 27 -6.22 14.83 3.83
CA GLY A 27 -6.08 15.77 2.72
C GLY A 27 -5.02 16.84 2.93
N LEU A 28 -4.30 17.12 1.84
CA LEU A 28 -3.26 18.16 1.81
C LEU A 28 -3.86 19.55 2.05
N THR A 29 -5.13 19.80 1.67
CA THR A 29 -5.84 21.06 1.96
C THR A 29 -5.97 21.34 3.46
N ARG A 30 -6.14 20.30 4.30
CA ARG A 30 -6.15 20.45 5.78
C ARG A 30 -4.77 20.62 6.35
N ILE A 31 -3.79 19.90 5.80
CA ILE A 31 -2.38 20.08 6.12
C ILE A 31 -1.95 21.53 5.85
N ALA A 32 -2.42 22.13 4.74
CA ALA A 32 -2.15 23.52 4.39
C ALA A 32 -2.56 24.50 5.48
N THR A 33 -3.72 24.30 6.10
CA THR A 33 -4.19 25.12 7.24
C THR A 33 -3.24 25.02 8.43
N LEU A 34 -2.77 23.79 8.76
CA LEU A 34 -1.78 23.60 9.82
C LEU A 34 -0.44 24.24 9.49
N ILE A 35 0.05 24.09 8.24
CA ILE A 35 1.29 24.73 7.77
C ILE A 35 1.21 26.25 7.91
N LYS A 36 0.11 26.87 7.43
CA LYS A 36 -0.09 28.32 7.54
C LYS A 36 -0.09 28.78 8.99
N LYS A 37 -0.76 28.03 9.89
CA LYS A 37 -0.75 28.29 11.33
C LYS A 37 0.66 28.24 11.91
N GLN A 38 1.41 27.16 11.63
CA GLN A 38 2.76 26.99 12.17
C GLN A 38 3.72 28.09 11.65
N ARG A 39 3.57 28.51 10.40
CA ARG A 39 4.36 29.62 9.82
C ARG A 39 4.01 30.99 10.40
N ALA A 40 2.75 31.20 10.76
CA ALA A 40 2.35 32.45 11.43
C ALA A 40 2.97 32.59 12.83
N GLU A 41 3.17 31.45 13.51
CA GLU A 41 3.73 31.42 14.86
C GLU A 41 5.27 31.32 14.88
N ASN A 42 5.90 30.89 13.75
CA ASN A 42 7.33 30.56 13.71
C ASN A 42 7.98 31.10 12.42
N LYS A 43 9.05 31.87 12.59
CA LYS A 43 9.77 32.47 11.48
C LYS A 43 10.59 31.46 10.66
N ASN A 44 11.16 30.45 11.31
CA ASN A 44 12.10 29.49 10.72
C ASN A 44 11.43 28.12 10.59
N VAL A 45 10.75 27.89 9.46
CA VAL A 45 10.04 26.65 9.15
C VAL A 45 10.59 26.06 7.86
N VAL A 46 10.95 24.78 7.91
CA VAL A 46 11.30 23.94 6.74
C VAL A 46 10.23 22.91 6.55
N LEU A 47 9.67 22.82 5.33
CA LEU A 47 8.69 21.82 4.94
C LEU A 47 9.36 20.68 4.19
N ILE A 48 9.01 19.45 4.55
CA ILE A 48 9.54 18.22 4.00
C ILE A 48 8.37 17.35 3.56
N ASP A 49 8.47 16.77 2.36
CA ASP A 49 7.65 15.63 1.95
C ASP A 49 8.53 14.37 1.89
N SER A 50 8.15 13.35 2.62
CA SER A 50 8.92 12.10 2.73
C SER A 50 8.48 11.03 1.72
N GLY A 51 7.76 11.40 0.66
CA GLY A 51 7.47 10.53 -0.49
C GLY A 51 6.07 9.91 -0.50
N ASP A 52 5.80 9.14 -1.55
CA ASP A 52 4.50 8.54 -1.88
C ASP A 52 3.37 9.58 -2.00
N LEU A 53 3.66 10.64 -2.77
CA LEU A 53 2.72 11.72 -3.02
C LEU A 53 1.76 11.41 -4.18
N LEU A 54 2.28 10.88 -5.32
CA LEU A 54 1.65 10.96 -6.63
C LEU A 54 0.74 9.78 -7.00
N GLN A 55 0.79 8.68 -6.27
CA GLN A 55 0.00 7.48 -6.57
C GLN A 55 -1.23 7.41 -5.66
N GLY A 56 -2.37 7.03 -6.23
CA GLY A 56 -3.59 6.75 -5.48
C GLY A 56 -4.67 7.83 -5.61
N ASN A 57 -5.85 7.54 -5.08
CA ASN A 57 -7.02 8.43 -5.04
C ASN A 57 -7.42 9.04 -6.41
N SER A 58 -7.27 8.26 -7.51
CA SER A 58 -7.58 8.66 -8.90
C SER A 58 -6.75 9.85 -9.43
N THR A 59 -5.57 10.10 -8.86
CA THR A 59 -4.70 11.19 -9.32
C THR A 59 -3.97 10.86 -10.61
N GLU A 60 -3.91 9.60 -10.99
CA GLU A 60 -3.37 9.13 -12.28
C GLU A 60 -4.08 9.80 -13.47
N LEU A 61 -5.31 10.28 -13.27
CA LEU A 61 -6.06 11.09 -14.24
C LEU A 61 -5.30 12.35 -14.71
N PHE A 62 -4.32 12.80 -13.94
CA PHE A 62 -3.52 14.00 -14.20
C PHE A 62 -2.08 13.68 -14.61
N ASN A 63 -1.75 12.41 -14.89
CA ASN A 63 -0.39 12.03 -15.25
C ASN A 63 0.10 12.68 -16.55
N ASP A 64 -0.80 13.02 -17.47
CA ASP A 64 -0.47 13.69 -18.74
C ASP A 64 -0.28 15.21 -18.59
N GLU A 65 -0.63 15.80 -17.47
CA GLU A 65 -0.41 17.23 -17.23
C GLU A 65 1.11 17.55 -17.23
N PRO A 66 1.52 18.74 -17.67
CA PRO A 66 2.94 19.12 -17.72
C PRO A 66 3.65 18.99 -16.37
N ILE A 67 2.97 19.38 -15.29
CA ILE A 67 3.37 19.15 -13.89
C ILE A 67 2.13 18.67 -13.16
N HIS A 68 2.28 17.59 -12.42
CA HIS A 68 1.15 17.00 -11.67
C HIS A 68 0.57 17.99 -10.64
N PRO A 69 -0.76 18.10 -10.48
CA PRO A 69 -1.38 19.09 -9.58
C PRO A 69 -0.93 19.02 -8.12
N LEU A 70 -0.58 17.83 -7.62
CA LEU A 70 -0.02 17.69 -6.26
C LEU A 70 1.36 18.33 -6.12
N ILE A 71 2.21 18.25 -7.15
CA ILE A 71 3.50 18.99 -7.18
C ILE A 71 3.27 20.50 -7.20
N LEU A 72 2.28 20.95 -7.98
CA LEU A 72 1.92 22.37 -7.99
C LEU A 72 1.38 22.83 -6.63
N ALA A 73 0.60 21.99 -5.93
CA ALA A 73 0.11 22.29 -4.58
C ALA A 73 1.26 22.36 -3.56
N GLU A 74 2.24 21.46 -3.63
CA GLU A 74 3.45 21.56 -2.80
C GLU A 74 4.27 22.84 -3.10
N ASN A 75 4.39 23.21 -4.37
CA ASN A 75 5.05 24.45 -4.77
C ASN A 75 4.33 25.68 -4.19
N ASP A 76 3.01 25.70 -4.22
CA ASP A 76 2.20 26.78 -3.62
C ASP A 76 2.36 26.83 -2.10
N LEU A 77 2.42 25.69 -1.46
CA LEU A 77 2.69 25.56 -0.02
C LEU A 77 4.17 25.82 0.31
N LYS A 78 5.04 25.99 -0.69
CA LYS A 78 6.47 26.25 -0.56
C LYS A 78 7.16 25.14 0.24
N PHE A 79 6.99 23.90 -0.18
CA PHE A 79 7.80 22.80 0.33
C PHE A 79 9.27 23.01 -0.05
N ASP A 80 10.16 22.81 0.90
CA ASP A 80 11.60 23.01 0.74
C ASP A 80 12.32 21.78 0.23
N ILE A 81 11.87 20.60 0.70
CA ILE A 81 12.50 19.30 0.48
C ILE A 81 11.43 18.29 0.08
N ARG A 82 11.77 17.46 -0.88
CA ARG A 82 11.00 16.27 -1.24
C ARG A 82 11.90 15.05 -1.32
N VAL A 83 11.42 13.94 -0.80
CA VAL A 83 12.00 12.61 -0.97
C VAL A 83 11.15 11.84 -1.97
N LEU A 84 11.74 11.02 -2.81
CA LEU A 84 11.01 10.07 -3.64
C LEU A 84 10.69 8.84 -2.78
N GLY A 85 9.43 8.45 -2.71
CA GLY A 85 9.02 7.18 -2.14
C GLY A 85 9.05 6.05 -3.19
N ASN A 86 8.54 4.88 -2.84
CA ASN A 86 8.51 3.77 -3.79
C ASN A 86 7.41 3.92 -4.85
N HIS A 87 6.29 4.52 -4.51
CA HIS A 87 5.19 4.73 -5.45
C HIS A 87 5.44 5.82 -6.50
N GLU A 88 6.46 6.65 -6.36
CA GLU A 88 6.91 7.54 -7.44
C GLU A 88 7.46 6.75 -8.65
N PHE A 89 7.81 5.47 -8.48
CA PHE A 89 8.30 4.57 -9.53
C PHE A 89 7.21 3.68 -10.14
N ASN A 90 5.95 3.86 -9.79
CA ASN A 90 4.83 3.11 -10.39
C ASN A 90 4.51 3.54 -11.84
N PHE A 91 5.02 4.69 -12.28
CA PHE A 91 4.78 5.27 -13.59
C PHE A 91 6.06 5.37 -14.41
N SER A 92 5.94 5.82 -15.66
CA SER A 92 7.08 5.95 -16.55
C SER A 92 8.19 6.85 -15.95
N LYS A 93 9.43 6.59 -16.36
CA LYS A 93 10.58 7.40 -15.95
C LYS A 93 10.43 8.87 -16.37
N ASP A 94 9.82 9.13 -17.53
CA ASP A 94 9.55 10.48 -18.02
C ASP A 94 8.56 11.21 -17.09
N PHE A 95 7.54 10.51 -16.59
CA PHE A 95 6.62 11.04 -15.58
C PHE A 95 7.37 11.41 -14.29
N LEU A 96 8.22 10.51 -13.81
CA LEU A 96 9.05 10.77 -12.62
C LEU A 96 9.94 12.02 -12.82
N GLU A 97 10.70 12.05 -13.91
CA GLU A 97 11.64 13.14 -14.19
C GLU A 97 10.96 14.50 -14.39
N LYS A 98 9.81 14.55 -15.09
CA LYS A 98 9.07 15.81 -15.27
C LYS A 98 8.59 16.38 -13.93
N ASN A 99 8.14 15.53 -13.02
CA ASN A 99 7.66 15.94 -11.70
C ASN A 99 8.81 16.31 -10.74
N ILE A 100 9.98 15.68 -10.87
CA ILE A 100 11.21 16.11 -10.18
C ILE A 100 11.59 17.53 -10.67
N LYS A 101 11.60 17.77 -11.97
CA LYS A 101 11.92 19.08 -12.56
C LYS A 101 10.87 20.15 -12.24
N GLY A 102 9.61 19.76 -12.08
CA GLY A 102 8.49 20.64 -11.77
C GLY A 102 8.42 21.08 -10.31
N PHE A 103 9.15 20.45 -9.42
CA PHE A 103 9.21 20.82 -8.01
C PHE A 103 10.19 21.97 -7.77
N ASN A 104 9.76 22.99 -7.02
CA ASN A 104 10.56 24.21 -6.79
C ASN A 104 11.61 24.09 -5.69
N GLY A 105 11.53 23.05 -4.84
CA GLY A 105 12.48 22.78 -3.76
C GLY A 105 13.61 21.84 -4.16
N ASP A 106 14.28 21.25 -3.18
CA ASP A 106 15.31 20.24 -3.39
C ASP A 106 14.71 18.83 -3.32
N VAL A 107 14.92 18.00 -4.35
CA VAL A 107 14.61 16.56 -4.29
C VAL A 107 15.86 15.83 -3.81
N VAL A 108 15.71 15.03 -2.74
CA VAL A 108 16.84 14.37 -2.06
C VAL A 108 16.61 12.87 -1.84
N ASN A 109 17.54 12.02 -2.31
CA ASN A 109 17.63 10.60 -1.97
C ASN A 109 19.10 10.16 -2.04
N ALA A 110 19.67 9.77 -0.90
CA ALA A 110 21.08 9.39 -0.83
C ALA A 110 21.38 8.04 -1.47
N ASN A 111 20.38 7.20 -1.67
CA ASN A 111 20.55 5.81 -2.10
C ASN A 111 20.16 5.54 -3.56
N ILE A 112 19.72 6.52 -4.32
CA ILE A 112 19.42 6.34 -5.74
C ILE A 112 20.60 6.81 -6.57
N ILE A 113 21.24 5.90 -7.27
CA ILE A 113 22.40 6.19 -8.11
C ILE A 113 22.17 5.77 -9.56
N LYS A 114 22.81 6.48 -10.48
CA LYS A 114 22.82 6.12 -11.90
C LYS A 114 23.84 5.01 -12.15
N THR A 115 23.45 3.95 -12.85
CA THR A 115 24.31 2.79 -13.13
C THR A 115 25.45 3.08 -14.12
N ASN A 116 25.31 4.12 -14.96
CA ASN A 116 26.28 4.46 -16.00
C ASN A 116 27.53 5.19 -15.47
N ASP A 117 27.39 5.98 -14.41
CA ASP A 117 28.46 6.84 -13.89
C ASP A 117 28.61 6.81 -12.36
N ASN A 118 27.78 6.04 -11.68
CA ASN A 118 27.71 5.95 -10.21
C ASN A 118 27.43 7.28 -9.51
N GLN A 119 26.90 8.28 -10.26
CA GLN A 119 26.49 9.55 -9.67
C GLN A 119 25.09 9.48 -9.08
N PRO A 120 24.76 10.31 -8.08
CA PRO A 120 23.41 10.39 -7.56
C PRO A 120 22.40 10.74 -8.65
N PHE A 121 21.23 10.08 -8.63
CA PHE A 121 20.11 10.40 -9.53
C PHE A 121 19.49 11.76 -9.20
N VAL A 122 19.28 12.00 -7.92
CA VAL A 122 18.91 13.29 -7.33
C VAL A 122 19.93 13.66 -6.25
N LYS A 123 19.84 14.84 -5.65
CA LYS A 123 20.78 15.23 -4.58
C LYS A 123 20.74 14.20 -3.43
N PRO A 124 21.87 13.75 -2.88
CA PRO A 124 21.84 12.85 -1.73
C PRO A 124 21.36 13.53 -0.44
N TYR A 125 21.55 14.83 -0.36
CA TYR A 125 21.15 15.70 0.75
C TYR A 125 21.02 17.15 0.29
N ALA A 126 20.34 17.97 1.10
CA ALA A 126 20.34 19.43 0.98
C ALA A 126 20.91 20.08 2.25
N ILE A 127 21.54 21.27 2.10
CA ILE A 127 21.98 22.09 3.22
C ILE A 127 21.26 23.43 3.13
N LYS A 128 20.43 23.73 4.13
CA LYS A 128 19.75 25.01 4.29
C LYS A 128 20.47 25.84 5.36
N LYS A 129 20.65 27.13 5.13
CA LYS A 129 21.20 28.06 6.12
C LYS A 129 20.08 28.93 6.67
N ILE A 130 19.77 28.78 7.96
CA ILE A 130 18.64 29.43 8.64
C ILE A 130 19.20 30.20 9.83
N ASP A 131 19.11 31.52 9.81
CA ASP A 131 19.67 32.42 10.84
C ASP A 131 21.14 32.07 11.22
N GLY A 132 21.95 31.71 10.21
CA GLY A 132 23.35 31.34 10.39
C GLY A 132 23.60 29.87 10.75
N VAL A 133 22.57 29.11 11.12
CA VAL A 133 22.65 27.70 11.45
C VAL A 133 22.57 26.85 10.18
N ARG A 134 23.47 25.90 10.02
CA ARG A 134 23.51 24.97 8.87
C ARG A 134 22.69 23.74 9.20
N VAL A 135 21.64 23.52 8.46
CA VAL A 135 20.74 22.34 8.58
C VAL A 135 20.97 21.43 7.39
N ALA A 136 21.47 20.23 7.62
CA ALA A 136 21.55 19.20 6.58
C ALA A 136 20.33 18.29 6.67
N ILE A 137 19.73 17.98 5.50
CA ILE A 137 18.59 17.06 5.37
C ILE A 137 19.01 15.98 4.39
N VAL A 138 19.03 14.72 4.84
CA VAL A 138 19.40 13.54 4.05
C VAL A 138 18.13 12.78 3.71
N GLY A 139 17.91 12.51 2.41
CA GLY A 139 16.79 11.69 1.95
C GLY A 139 17.18 10.21 1.80
N TYR A 140 16.20 9.33 1.97
CA TYR A 140 16.35 7.89 1.73
C TYR A 140 15.01 7.27 1.34
N VAL A 141 15.05 6.24 0.47
CA VAL A 141 13.88 5.40 0.13
C VAL A 141 14.22 3.92 0.29
N VAL A 142 13.22 3.12 0.63
CA VAL A 142 13.35 1.65 0.68
C VAL A 142 14.00 1.12 -0.61
N PRO A 143 14.97 0.18 -0.54
CA PRO A 143 15.73 -0.23 -1.72
C PRO A 143 15.03 -1.29 -2.58
N HIS A 144 13.78 -1.67 -2.24
CA HIS A 144 13.08 -2.83 -2.80
C HIS A 144 12.26 -2.54 -4.07
N ILE A 145 12.33 -1.33 -4.60
CA ILE A 145 11.64 -0.89 -5.82
C ILE A 145 11.86 -1.87 -6.99
N PRO A 146 13.09 -2.36 -7.28
CA PRO A 146 13.30 -3.34 -8.36
C PRO A 146 12.60 -4.70 -8.13
N THR A 147 12.21 -4.99 -6.90
CA THR A 147 11.44 -6.20 -6.59
C THR A 147 9.95 -5.98 -6.83
N TRP A 148 9.44 -4.83 -6.40
CA TRP A 148 8.01 -4.51 -6.52
C TRP A 148 7.63 -4.17 -7.97
N GLU A 149 8.53 -3.46 -8.67
CA GLU A 149 8.37 -3.06 -10.07
C GLU A 149 9.10 -4.01 -11.05
N ALA A 150 9.29 -5.28 -10.67
CA ALA A 150 10.02 -6.27 -11.48
C ALA A 150 9.42 -6.51 -12.88
N SER A 151 8.14 -6.20 -13.08
CA SER A 151 7.45 -6.33 -14.38
C SER A 151 7.60 -5.11 -15.29
N THR A 152 8.00 -3.98 -14.74
CA THR A 152 8.16 -2.70 -15.43
C THR A 152 9.53 -2.09 -15.14
N PRO A 153 10.64 -2.81 -15.45
CA PRO A 153 12.00 -2.37 -15.12
C PRO A 153 12.40 -1.07 -15.83
N GLU A 154 11.69 -0.68 -16.88
CA GLU A 154 11.86 0.58 -17.60
C GLU A 154 11.52 1.80 -16.73
N HIS A 155 10.66 1.68 -15.71
CA HIS A 155 10.32 2.78 -14.81
C HIS A 155 11.53 3.29 -13.99
N PHE A 156 12.49 2.42 -13.76
CA PHE A 156 13.73 2.74 -13.05
C PHE A 156 14.99 2.37 -13.84
N ALA A 157 14.88 2.23 -15.15
CA ALA A 157 16.00 1.88 -16.02
C ALA A 157 17.20 2.81 -15.82
N GLY A 158 18.39 2.21 -15.63
CA GLY A 158 19.61 2.95 -15.36
C GLY A 158 19.78 3.47 -13.93
N LEU A 159 18.93 3.01 -12.99
CA LEU A 159 19.01 3.35 -11.57
C LEU A 159 19.35 2.11 -10.73
N GLU A 160 20.10 2.32 -9.67
CA GLU A 160 20.40 1.35 -8.61
C GLU A 160 20.00 1.93 -7.26
N PHE A 161 19.41 1.09 -6.40
CA PHE A 161 18.97 1.47 -5.07
C PHE A 161 19.87 0.80 -4.03
N LEU A 162 20.69 1.62 -3.38
CA LEU A 162 21.64 1.15 -2.37
C LEU A 162 20.96 0.88 -1.04
N ASP A 163 21.50 -0.08 -0.27
CA ASP A 163 21.10 -0.26 1.11
C ASP A 163 21.38 0.99 1.96
N ALA A 164 20.62 1.10 3.07
CA ALA A 164 20.67 2.28 3.93
C ALA A 164 22.03 2.53 4.54
N GLU A 165 22.71 1.49 5.01
CA GLU A 165 23.99 1.65 5.68
C GLU A 165 25.07 2.19 4.73
N LYS A 166 25.14 1.65 3.51
CA LYS A 166 26.09 2.10 2.47
C LYS A 166 25.80 3.55 2.05
N ALA A 167 24.55 3.87 1.78
CA ALA A 167 24.13 5.18 1.32
C ALA A 167 24.36 6.28 2.39
N LEU A 168 23.92 6.01 3.63
CA LEU A 168 24.05 6.97 4.72
C LEU A 168 25.50 7.17 5.15
N LYS A 169 26.33 6.12 5.19
CA LYS A 169 27.78 6.26 5.45
C LYS A 169 28.46 7.19 4.44
N LYS A 170 28.10 7.06 3.15
CA LYS A 170 28.64 7.95 2.09
C LYS A 170 28.19 9.40 2.29
N ALA A 171 26.88 9.63 2.44
CA ALA A 171 26.33 10.97 2.61
C ALA A 171 26.88 11.67 3.88
N LEU A 172 26.97 10.96 4.99
CA LEU A 172 27.47 11.50 6.26
C LEU A 172 28.97 11.79 6.22
N LYS A 173 29.76 10.99 5.46
CA LYS A 173 31.19 11.29 5.21
C LYS A 173 31.35 12.60 4.46
N GLU A 174 30.52 12.84 3.44
CA GLU A 174 30.53 14.09 2.65
C GLU A 174 30.07 15.30 3.47
N LEU A 175 29.12 15.09 4.41
CA LEU A 175 28.55 16.13 5.28
C LEU A 175 29.45 16.49 6.48
N LYS A 176 30.51 15.74 6.74
CA LYS A 176 31.37 15.96 7.92
C LYS A 176 31.82 17.42 8.04
N GLY A 177 31.46 18.08 9.14
CA GLY A 177 31.80 19.49 9.43
C GLY A 177 30.98 20.52 8.66
N LYS A 178 29.97 20.12 7.87
CA LYS A 178 29.17 21.02 7.04
C LYS A 178 27.79 21.36 7.63
N TYR A 179 27.42 20.80 8.78
CA TYR A 179 26.11 21.03 9.40
C TYR A 179 26.22 21.26 10.91
N ASP A 180 25.22 21.91 11.45
CA ASP A 180 24.98 22.10 12.87
C ASP A 180 23.79 21.27 13.36
N ILE A 181 22.76 21.08 12.50
CA ILE A 181 21.59 20.23 12.71
C ILE A 181 21.53 19.21 11.57
N LEU A 182 21.23 17.94 11.90
CA LEU A 182 21.13 16.86 10.94
C LEU A 182 19.74 16.20 11.02
N ILE A 183 19.02 16.22 9.90
CA ILE A 183 17.68 15.66 9.74
C ILE A 183 17.73 14.51 8.73
N GLY A 184 17.09 13.40 9.06
CA GLY A 184 16.74 12.34 8.11
C GLY A 184 15.30 12.54 7.62
N ALA A 185 15.08 12.40 6.32
CA ALA A 185 13.76 12.30 5.71
C ALA A 185 13.73 10.97 4.95
N PHE A 186 13.17 9.94 5.59
CA PHE A 186 13.32 8.56 5.13
C PHE A 186 11.97 7.95 4.78
N HIS A 187 11.78 7.65 3.52
CA HIS A 187 10.66 6.82 3.11
C HIS A 187 10.96 5.36 3.45
N LEU A 188 10.83 5.04 4.73
CA LEU A 188 11.17 3.75 5.36
C LEU A 188 10.39 3.60 6.65
N GLY A 189 9.83 2.40 6.88
CA GLY A 189 9.11 2.04 8.10
C GLY A 189 10.00 1.69 9.30
N ARG A 190 9.36 1.31 10.40
CA ARG A 190 10.05 0.80 11.61
C ARG A 190 10.72 -0.54 11.37
N GLU A 191 10.22 -1.32 10.45
CA GLU A 191 10.79 -2.59 10.01
C GLU A 191 10.98 -2.56 8.49
N ASP A 192 12.06 -3.12 8.01
CA ASP A 192 12.23 -3.41 6.60
C ASP A 192 11.52 -4.72 6.26
N GLU A 193 10.59 -4.70 5.32
CA GLU A 193 9.77 -5.86 4.91
C GLU A 193 10.60 -7.04 4.36
N LYS A 194 11.85 -6.81 4.02
CA LYS A 194 12.79 -7.81 3.48
C LYS A 194 13.90 -8.20 4.46
N GLY A 195 13.79 -7.75 5.73
CA GLY A 195 14.76 -8.07 6.77
C GLY A 195 16.01 -7.19 6.80
N GLY A 196 15.96 -6.03 6.15
CA GLY A 196 16.98 -4.98 6.29
C GLY A 196 16.81 -4.12 7.54
N ASP A 197 17.51 -2.98 7.56
CA ASP A 197 17.41 -2.01 8.67
C ASP A 197 16.15 -1.16 8.53
N GLY A 198 15.30 -1.15 9.56
CA GLY A 198 14.24 -0.16 9.73
C GLY A 198 14.73 1.14 10.39
N VAL A 199 13.86 2.15 10.49
CA VAL A 199 14.19 3.45 11.10
C VAL A 199 14.80 3.32 12.50
N PRO A 200 14.32 2.44 13.41
CA PRO A 200 14.94 2.24 14.71
C PRO A 200 16.38 1.75 14.67
N ASP A 201 16.70 0.89 13.72
CA ASP A 201 18.06 0.35 13.57
C ASP A 201 19.00 1.41 13.00
N LEU A 202 18.52 2.20 12.03
CA LEU A 202 19.27 3.33 11.49
C LEU A 202 19.53 4.40 12.56
N ALA A 203 18.56 4.69 13.43
CA ALA A 203 18.72 5.63 14.53
C ALA A 203 19.80 5.15 15.55
N LYS A 204 19.92 3.83 15.79
CA LYS A 204 21.00 3.26 16.62
C LYS A 204 22.35 3.32 15.90
N LYS A 205 22.41 2.98 14.61
CA LYS A 205 23.64 2.96 13.81
C LYS A 205 24.19 4.36 13.53
N PHE A 206 23.31 5.35 13.38
CA PHE A 206 23.63 6.74 13.04
C PHE A 206 23.11 7.74 14.08
N PRO A 207 23.63 7.69 15.34
CA PRO A 207 23.14 8.51 16.45
C PRO A 207 23.43 10.01 16.31
N GLN A 208 24.06 10.45 15.24
CA GLN A 208 24.29 11.86 14.92
C GLN A 208 23.06 12.56 14.33
N PHE A 209 22.04 11.85 13.87
CA PHE A 209 20.78 12.47 13.50
C PHE A 209 20.09 13.10 14.73
N ASP A 210 19.51 14.27 14.55
CA ASP A 210 18.71 14.94 15.57
C ASP A 210 17.25 14.46 15.50
N ILE A 211 16.70 14.38 14.27
CA ILE A 211 15.37 13.88 13.97
C ILE A 211 15.45 13.00 12.71
N ILE A 212 14.72 11.91 12.68
CA ILE A 212 14.39 11.13 11.48
C ILE A 212 12.88 11.19 11.30
N PHE A 213 12.43 11.87 10.26
CA PHE A 213 11.09 11.79 9.73
C PHE A 213 10.97 10.54 8.88
N ALA A 214 9.89 9.79 9.04
CA ALA A 214 9.69 8.48 8.46
C ALA A 214 8.38 8.40 7.66
N GLY A 215 8.26 7.41 6.80
CA GLY A 215 7.06 7.13 5.99
C GLY A 215 6.97 5.66 5.60
N HIS A 216 6.21 5.34 4.54
CA HIS A 216 6.08 4.01 3.96
C HIS A 216 5.17 3.03 4.73
N GLU A 217 5.29 2.96 6.06
CA GLU A 217 4.52 2.02 6.87
C GLU A 217 3.07 2.46 7.09
N HIS A 218 2.76 3.74 6.83
CA HIS A 218 1.48 4.39 7.13
C HIS A 218 1.14 4.38 8.63
N ALA A 219 2.13 4.24 9.47
CA ALA A 219 1.95 4.21 10.93
C ALA A 219 2.04 5.61 11.52
N VAL A 220 1.33 5.83 12.62
CA VAL A 220 1.47 7.07 13.39
C VAL A 220 2.27 6.73 14.63
N TYR A 221 3.50 7.21 14.69
CA TYR A 221 4.32 7.05 15.87
C TYR A 221 5.20 8.28 16.13
N ASN A 222 5.67 8.39 17.35
CA ASN A 222 6.64 9.37 17.80
C ASN A 222 7.42 8.73 18.95
N THR A 223 8.70 8.49 18.74
CA THR A 223 9.54 7.80 19.72
C THR A 223 10.96 8.35 19.72
N LYS A 224 11.74 7.98 20.72
CA LYS A 224 13.13 8.40 20.87
C LYS A 224 14.02 7.18 21.03
N ILE A 225 15.05 7.08 20.21
CA ILE A 225 16.01 5.98 20.21
C ILE A 225 17.40 6.54 20.50
N GLY A 226 17.88 6.30 21.70
CA GLY A 226 19.09 6.97 22.19
C GLY A 226 18.90 8.50 22.21
N LYS A 227 19.59 9.22 21.32
CA LYS A 227 19.46 10.69 21.17
C LYS A 227 18.56 11.09 20.01
N VAL A 228 18.28 10.18 19.10
CA VAL A 228 17.56 10.43 17.85
C VAL A 228 16.05 10.41 18.10
N HIS A 229 15.34 11.44 17.70
CA HIS A 229 13.89 11.45 17.65
C HIS A 229 13.43 10.85 16.33
N THR A 230 12.49 9.91 16.36
CA THR A 230 11.91 9.28 15.15
C THR A 230 10.40 9.48 15.18
N ILE A 231 9.84 9.93 14.06
CA ILE A 231 8.43 10.31 13.95
C ILE A 231 7.89 9.99 12.57
N GLU A 232 6.65 9.48 12.51
CA GLU A 232 5.91 9.22 11.27
C GLU A 232 4.47 9.74 11.42
N PRO A 233 3.94 10.52 10.46
CA PRO A 233 2.60 11.12 10.52
C PRO A 233 1.49 10.19 10.03
N GLY A 234 1.78 8.95 9.68
CA GLY A 234 0.84 8.06 9.01
C GLY A 234 0.65 8.44 7.55
N ALA A 235 -0.55 8.25 7.03
CA ALA A 235 -0.83 8.44 5.61
C ALA A 235 -2.01 9.38 5.34
N TYR A 236 -2.16 9.77 4.06
CA TYR A 236 -3.32 10.50 3.53
C TYR A 236 -3.52 11.90 4.12
N GLY A 237 -2.49 12.48 4.74
CA GLY A 237 -2.58 13.77 5.43
C GLY A 237 -3.42 13.73 6.71
N ALA A 238 -3.44 12.57 7.42
CA ALA A 238 -4.12 12.44 8.70
C ALA A 238 -3.44 13.22 9.82
N TYR A 239 -2.14 13.40 9.73
CA TYR A 239 -1.32 14.20 10.64
C TYR A 239 -0.27 14.98 9.85
N LEU A 240 0.25 16.04 10.48
CA LEU A 240 1.45 16.75 10.10
C LEU A 240 2.50 16.50 11.17
N ALA A 241 3.61 15.86 10.82
CA ALA A 241 4.70 15.69 11.78
C ALA A 241 5.42 17.02 12.00
N LYS A 242 5.74 17.32 13.24
CA LYS A 242 6.43 18.54 13.66
C LYS A 242 7.63 18.18 14.51
N GLY A 243 8.80 18.70 14.11
CA GLY A 243 10.03 18.63 14.86
C GLY A 243 10.57 20.03 15.15
N VAL A 244 10.94 20.28 16.39
CA VAL A 244 11.56 21.56 16.78
C VAL A 244 12.95 21.29 17.34
N VAL A 245 13.94 21.97 16.78
CA VAL A 245 15.31 21.96 17.32
C VAL A 245 15.64 23.38 17.79
N VAL A 246 15.76 23.54 19.09
CA VAL A 246 16.32 24.75 19.68
C VAL A 246 17.83 24.57 19.78
N PHE A 247 18.57 25.40 19.05
CA PHE A 247 20.01 25.30 18.91
C PHE A 247 20.70 26.53 19.52
N ASP A 248 21.52 26.30 20.52
CA ASP A 248 22.36 27.32 21.10
C ASP A 248 23.65 27.46 20.26
N THR A 249 23.80 28.59 19.58
CA THR A 249 24.94 28.83 18.67
C THR A 249 26.28 28.98 19.37
N GLN A 250 26.29 29.31 20.67
CA GLN A 250 27.51 29.44 21.46
C GLN A 250 27.96 28.09 22.04
N THR A 251 27.06 27.41 22.74
CA THR A 251 27.37 26.14 23.43
C THR A 251 27.23 24.92 22.52
N LYS A 252 26.64 25.08 21.33
CA LYS A 252 26.27 24.00 20.39
C LYS A 252 25.30 22.95 20.96
N LYS A 253 24.64 23.26 22.07
CA LYS A 253 23.63 22.40 22.67
C LYS A 253 22.35 22.45 21.86
N LYS A 254 21.65 21.31 21.82
CA LYS A 254 20.37 21.12 21.14
C LYS A 254 19.31 20.62 22.11
N ILE A 255 18.11 21.15 21.99
CA ILE A 255 16.91 20.60 22.60
C ILE A 255 15.97 20.25 21.46
N VAL A 256 15.56 19.00 21.38
CA VAL A 256 14.71 18.46 20.31
C VAL A 256 13.39 18.02 20.89
N THR A 257 12.29 18.43 20.23
CA THR A 257 10.94 17.98 20.53
C THR A 257 10.23 17.59 19.25
N THR A 258 9.36 16.58 19.30
CA THR A 258 8.59 16.10 18.16
C THR A 258 7.15 15.84 18.57
N GLU A 259 6.20 16.10 17.66
CA GLU A 259 4.78 15.83 17.85
C GLU A 259 4.07 15.60 16.50
N ASN A 260 3.05 14.74 16.46
CA ASN A 260 2.14 14.58 15.32
C ASN A 260 0.90 15.46 15.53
N LEU A 261 0.71 16.46 14.67
CA LEU A 261 -0.42 17.38 14.72
C LEU A 261 -1.59 16.78 13.93
N PRO A 262 -2.73 16.41 14.56
CA PRO A 262 -3.85 15.81 13.86
C PRO A 262 -4.59 16.82 12.99
N THR A 263 -5.03 16.40 11.82
CA THR A 263 -5.92 17.18 10.94
C THR A 263 -7.40 17.07 11.33
N LYS A 264 -7.72 16.20 12.29
CA LYS A 264 -9.08 16.05 12.82
C LYS A 264 -9.60 17.38 13.36
N GLY A 265 -10.74 17.83 12.81
CA GLY A 265 -11.36 19.11 13.19
C GLY A 265 -10.70 20.37 12.60
N VAL A 266 -9.65 20.21 11.79
CA VAL A 266 -9.00 21.32 11.07
C VAL A 266 -9.76 21.58 9.78
N PRO A 267 -10.18 22.81 9.45
CA PRO A 267 -10.82 23.12 8.18
C PRO A 267 -9.83 23.00 7.01
N GLU A 268 -10.36 22.76 5.82
CA GLU A 268 -9.56 22.83 4.59
C GLU A 268 -9.14 24.28 4.33
N ASP A 269 -7.96 24.50 3.78
CA ASP A 269 -7.50 25.81 3.36
C ASP A 269 -8.29 26.27 2.13
N GLU A 270 -9.08 27.32 2.28
CA GLU A 270 -10.01 27.80 1.24
C GLU A 270 -9.29 28.25 -0.03
N GLU A 271 -8.14 28.89 0.09
CA GLU A 271 -7.36 29.38 -1.05
C GLU A 271 -6.83 28.20 -1.89
N LEU A 272 -6.19 27.23 -1.23
CA LEU A 272 -5.69 26.03 -1.89
C LEU A 272 -6.83 25.21 -2.48
N ALA A 273 -7.90 24.98 -1.71
CA ALA A 273 -9.06 24.25 -2.16
C ALA A 273 -9.71 24.88 -3.40
N LYS A 274 -9.87 26.20 -3.42
CA LYS A 274 -10.43 26.91 -4.57
C LYS A 274 -9.52 26.83 -5.79
N LYS A 275 -8.19 26.98 -5.61
CA LYS A 275 -7.23 26.90 -6.70
C LYS A 275 -7.26 25.55 -7.41
N TYR A 276 -7.42 24.48 -6.66
CA TYR A 276 -7.40 23.10 -7.16
C TYR A 276 -8.79 22.43 -7.25
N GLU A 277 -9.88 23.22 -7.16
CA GLU A 277 -11.27 22.72 -7.27
C GLU A 277 -11.48 21.86 -8.53
N TYR A 278 -10.81 22.20 -9.64
CA TYR A 278 -10.89 21.46 -10.88
C TYR A 278 -10.40 20.00 -10.73
N VAL A 279 -9.43 19.73 -9.84
CA VAL A 279 -8.92 18.38 -9.54
C VAL A 279 -10.03 17.57 -8.86
N ASP A 280 -10.68 18.12 -7.84
CA ASP A 280 -11.78 17.46 -7.15
C ASP A 280 -12.96 17.18 -8.10
N LYS A 281 -13.35 18.17 -8.90
CA LYS A 281 -14.44 18.06 -9.86
C LYS A 281 -14.17 16.96 -10.90
N LYS A 282 -13.03 17.01 -11.60
CA LYS A 282 -12.65 16.01 -12.60
C LYS A 282 -12.54 14.60 -11.99
N SER A 283 -11.93 14.47 -10.79
CA SER A 283 -11.82 13.18 -10.11
C SER A 283 -13.18 12.61 -9.71
N LYS A 284 -14.12 13.45 -9.25
CA LYS A 284 -15.50 13.02 -8.94
C LYS A 284 -16.27 12.62 -10.20
N GLU A 285 -16.16 13.39 -11.27
CA GLU A 285 -16.76 13.06 -12.57
C GLU A 285 -16.27 11.71 -13.07
N TYR A 286 -14.95 11.52 -13.12
CA TYR A 286 -14.32 10.26 -13.53
C TYR A 286 -14.74 9.08 -12.63
N ALA A 287 -14.68 9.24 -11.31
CA ALA A 287 -15.05 8.20 -10.39
C ALA A 287 -16.54 7.80 -10.48
N ASN A 288 -17.42 8.73 -10.80
CA ASN A 288 -18.86 8.50 -10.90
C ASN A 288 -19.35 8.13 -12.31
N GLU A 289 -18.44 8.06 -13.31
CA GLU A 289 -18.80 7.58 -14.64
C GLU A 289 -19.40 6.17 -14.57
N VAL A 290 -20.60 6.00 -15.13
CA VAL A 290 -21.27 4.71 -15.18
C VAL A 290 -20.71 3.91 -16.34
N VAL A 291 -20.10 2.77 -16.04
CA VAL A 291 -19.46 1.86 -17.00
C VAL A 291 -20.24 0.55 -17.18
N GLY A 292 -21.36 0.39 -16.48
CA GLY A 292 -22.19 -0.81 -16.58
C GLY A 292 -23.30 -0.86 -15.53
N GLU A 293 -23.84 -2.06 -15.33
CA GLU A 293 -24.89 -2.36 -14.36
C GLU A 293 -24.59 -3.64 -13.59
N VAL A 294 -24.62 -3.59 -12.27
CA VAL A 294 -24.57 -4.77 -11.40
C VAL A 294 -25.98 -5.34 -11.29
N THR A 295 -26.19 -6.54 -11.79
CA THR A 295 -27.51 -7.16 -11.90
C THR A 295 -28.07 -7.65 -10.55
N LYS A 296 -27.16 -8.04 -9.62
CA LYS A 296 -27.45 -8.52 -8.27
C LYS A 296 -26.28 -8.20 -7.35
N THR A 297 -26.55 -7.91 -6.07
CA THR A 297 -25.49 -7.76 -5.04
C THR A 297 -24.62 -9.01 -4.96
N PHE A 298 -23.30 -8.83 -4.87
CA PHE A 298 -22.32 -9.91 -4.93
C PHE A 298 -22.19 -10.66 -3.59
N ILE A 299 -22.15 -9.92 -2.48
CA ILE A 299 -22.01 -10.50 -1.14
C ILE A 299 -23.08 -9.91 -0.24
N ASP A 300 -24.04 -10.74 0.15
CA ASP A 300 -25.16 -10.32 1.01
C ASP A 300 -24.74 -10.19 2.49
N ARG A 301 -23.73 -10.96 2.92
CA ARG A 301 -23.24 -11.02 4.30
C ARG A 301 -21.71 -10.90 4.34
N PRO A 302 -21.14 -9.70 4.22
CA PRO A 302 -19.68 -9.51 4.24
C PRO A 302 -19.01 -9.93 5.55
N ASP A 303 -19.63 -9.69 6.70
CA ASP A 303 -19.18 -10.20 8.00
C ASP A 303 -19.83 -11.55 8.27
N PHE A 304 -19.04 -12.60 8.41
CA PHE A 304 -19.53 -13.97 8.51
C PHE A 304 -20.35 -14.21 9.79
N ILE A 305 -19.92 -13.72 10.95
CA ILE A 305 -20.61 -13.95 12.22
C ILE A 305 -21.82 -13.03 12.36
N THR A 306 -21.62 -11.72 12.21
CA THR A 306 -22.69 -10.75 12.45
C THR A 306 -23.67 -10.64 11.29
N GLY A 307 -23.25 -11.00 10.09
CA GLY A 307 -24.02 -10.79 8.85
C GLY A 307 -24.06 -9.32 8.42
N GLY A 308 -23.31 -8.44 9.08
CA GLY A 308 -23.28 -7.01 8.80
C GLY A 308 -22.51 -6.65 7.52
N GLU A 309 -22.77 -5.45 6.99
CA GLU A 309 -22.00 -4.91 5.86
C GLU A 309 -20.58 -4.56 6.25
N LYS A 310 -20.41 -3.99 7.45
CA LYS A 310 -19.10 -3.69 8.01
C LYS A 310 -18.51 -4.93 8.65
N ILE A 311 -17.30 -5.29 8.24
CA ILE A 311 -16.57 -6.41 8.82
C ILE A 311 -16.04 -5.99 10.19
N THR A 312 -16.45 -6.71 11.21
CA THR A 312 -16.06 -6.54 12.61
C THR A 312 -15.60 -7.84 13.26
N THR A 313 -15.78 -8.97 12.55
CA THR A 313 -15.42 -10.31 13.03
C THR A 313 -14.56 -11.06 12.01
N MET A 314 -15.13 -12.05 11.32
CA MET A 314 -14.46 -12.80 10.25
C MET A 314 -15.00 -12.34 8.89
N PRO A 315 -14.13 -11.91 7.96
CA PRO A 315 -14.58 -11.60 6.60
C PRO A 315 -15.07 -12.85 5.88
N THR A 316 -16.29 -12.82 5.33
CA THR A 316 -16.81 -13.92 4.48
C THR A 316 -15.86 -14.22 3.33
N ALA A 317 -15.29 -13.19 2.72
CA ALA A 317 -14.34 -13.32 1.61
C ALA A 317 -12.99 -13.98 1.99
N ALA A 318 -12.69 -14.11 3.28
CA ALA A 318 -11.52 -14.86 3.76
C ALA A 318 -11.87 -16.32 4.13
N LEU A 319 -13.14 -16.71 4.10
CA LEU A 319 -13.59 -18.03 4.52
C LEU A 319 -14.17 -18.87 3.38
N GLN A 320 -14.56 -18.23 2.30
CA GLN A 320 -15.14 -18.87 1.14
C GLN A 320 -14.92 -18.05 -0.13
N GLU A 321 -15.01 -18.71 -1.28
CA GLU A 321 -15.00 -18.03 -2.57
C GLU A 321 -16.14 -17.01 -2.67
N THR A 322 -15.85 -15.83 -3.20
CA THR A 322 -16.85 -14.79 -3.42
C THR A 322 -16.88 -14.34 -4.87
N PRO A 323 -18.02 -13.86 -5.38
CA PRO A 323 -18.10 -13.39 -6.76
C PRO A 323 -17.14 -12.23 -7.09
N VAL A 324 -16.70 -11.45 -6.09
CA VAL A 324 -15.75 -10.35 -6.29
C VAL A 324 -14.38 -10.88 -6.69
N ILE A 325 -13.83 -11.84 -5.94
CA ILE A 325 -12.54 -12.43 -6.28
C ILE A 325 -12.62 -13.23 -7.57
N GLU A 326 -13.76 -13.87 -7.82
CA GLU A 326 -13.98 -14.62 -9.05
C GLU A 326 -14.01 -13.70 -10.28
N LEU A 327 -14.65 -12.53 -10.19
CA LEU A 327 -14.63 -11.53 -11.26
C LEU A 327 -13.20 -11.10 -11.58
N ILE A 328 -12.38 -10.78 -10.56
CA ILE A 328 -10.99 -10.38 -10.76
C ILE A 328 -10.20 -11.50 -11.45
N ASN A 329 -10.31 -12.72 -10.95
CA ASN A 329 -9.63 -13.87 -11.50
C ASN A 329 -10.08 -14.20 -12.94
N LYS A 330 -11.38 -14.07 -13.26
CA LYS A 330 -11.89 -14.26 -14.63
C LYS A 330 -11.29 -13.26 -15.61
N VAL A 331 -11.21 -12.00 -15.20
CA VAL A 331 -10.60 -10.95 -16.02
C VAL A 331 -9.12 -11.25 -16.26
N GLN A 332 -8.38 -11.61 -15.22
CA GLN A 332 -6.96 -11.96 -15.33
C GLN A 332 -6.76 -13.17 -16.27
N LYS A 333 -7.55 -14.24 -16.10
CA LYS A 333 -7.51 -15.42 -16.97
C LYS A 333 -7.82 -15.08 -18.43
N TYR A 334 -8.83 -14.24 -18.65
CA TYR A 334 -9.28 -13.87 -19.99
C TYR A 334 -8.17 -13.18 -20.78
N TYR A 335 -7.59 -12.10 -20.24
CA TYR A 335 -6.57 -11.33 -20.95
C TYR A 335 -5.23 -12.07 -21.04
N ALA A 336 -4.78 -12.72 -20.00
CA ALA A 336 -3.55 -13.50 -20.01
C ALA A 336 -3.68 -14.87 -20.72
N LYS A 337 -4.90 -15.29 -21.11
CA LYS A 337 -5.17 -16.63 -21.68
C LYS A 337 -4.54 -17.73 -20.82
N ALA A 338 -4.77 -17.64 -19.51
CA ALA A 338 -4.15 -18.49 -18.51
C ALA A 338 -5.03 -19.68 -18.11
N ASP A 339 -4.41 -20.77 -17.69
CA ASP A 339 -5.09 -21.94 -17.14
C ASP A 339 -5.62 -21.65 -15.74
N VAL A 340 -4.79 -20.96 -14.93
CA VAL A 340 -5.05 -20.60 -13.52
C VAL A 340 -4.83 -19.12 -13.34
N SER A 341 -5.59 -18.48 -12.46
CA SER A 341 -5.35 -17.13 -11.99
C SER A 341 -5.28 -17.10 -10.47
N ALA A 342 -4.49 -16.20 -9.93
CA ALA A 342 -4.42 -15.94 -8.51
C ALA A 342 -4.51 -14.43 -8.23
N ALA A 343 -5.36 -14.06 -7.28
CA ALA A 343 -5.55 -12.68 -6.87
C ALA A 343 -5.90 -12.58 -5.39
N ALA A 344 -5.50 -11.49 -4.74
CA ALA A 344 -5.88 -11.13 -3.39
C ALA A 344 -6.97 -10.05 -3.41
N LEU A 345 -7.81 -10.03 -2.38
CA LEU A 345 -8.64 -8.89 -2.06
C LEU A 345 -7.85 -7.92 -1.19
N PHE A 346 -7.60 -6.72 -1.69
CA PHE A 346 -6.92 -5.66 -0.93
C PHE A 346 -7.80 -5.07 0.18
N ASN A 347 -9.09 -5.33 0.10
CA ASN A 347 -10.10 -5.01 1.08
C ASN A 347 -11.12 -6.17 1.14
N PHE A 348 -11.14 -6.90 2.23
CA PHE A 348 -12.11 -7.99 2.42
C PHE A 348 -13.57 -7.53 2.46
N GLY A 349 -13.82 -6.24 2.67
CA GLY A 349 -15.14 -5.63 2.56
C GLY A 349 -15.53 -5.24 1.12
N ALA A 350 -14.65 -5.48 0.14
CA ALA A 350 -14.95 -5.20 -1.27
C ALA A 350 -16.20 -5.96 -1.72
N ASN A 351 -17.16 -5.22 -2.26
CA ASN A 351 -18.45 -5.75 -2.66
C ASN A 351 -19.03 -4.89 -3.80
N LEU A 352 -19.82 -5.50 -4.67
CA LEU A 352 -20.59 -4.81 -5.70
C LEU A 352 -22.08 -4.92 -5.36
N LYS A 353 -22.75 -3.79 -5.24
CA LYS A 353 -24.17 -3.71 -4.94
C LYS A 353 -24.99 -3.59 -6.22
N LYS A 354 -26.18 -4.19 -6.27
CA LYS A 354 -27.11 -4.05 -7.40
C LYS A 354 -27.34 -2.59 -7.75
N GLY A 355 -27.23 -2.24 -9.03
CA GLY A 355 -27.45 -0.89 -9.56
C GLY A 355 -26.36 -0.45 -10.53
N PRO A 356 -26.21 0.86 -10.78
CA PRO A 356 -25.19 1.39 -11.67
C PRO A 356 -23.78 0.96 -11.23
N PHE A 357 -23.00 0.42 -12.16
CA PHE A 357 -21.59 0.07 -11.97
C PHE A 357 -20.73 1.24 -12.42
N LYS A 358 -20.00 1.81 -11.50
CA LYS A 358 -19.19 3.02 -11.71
C LYS A 358 -17.69 2.72 -11.67
N ARG A 359 -16.87 3.60 -12.25
CA ARG A 359 -15.40 3.46 -12.17
C ARG A 359 -14.89 3.35 -10.74
N LYS A 360 -15.45 4.11 -9.81
CA LYS A 360 -15.08 4.01 -8.38
C LYS A 360 -15.31 2.64 -7.78
N ASP A 361 -16.34 1.91 -8.24
CA ASP A 361 -16.63 0.57 -7.74
C ASP A 361 -15.52 -0.40 -8.14
N VAL A 362 -14.90 -0.19 -9.31
CA VAL A 362 -13.69 -0.93 -9.72
C VAL A 362 -12.51 -0.60 -8.83
N ALA A 363 -12.26 0.69 -8.57
CA ALA A 363 -11.18 1.12 -7.67
C ALA A 363 -11.41 0.61 -6.23
N TYR A 364 -12.67 0.42 -5.82
CA TYR A 364 -13.01 -0.16 -4.52
C TYR A 364 -12.71 -1.66 -4.42
N ILE A 365 -12.98 -2.44 -5.49
CA ILE A 365 -12.67 -3.88 -5.51
C ILE A 365 -11.21 -4.17 -5.88
N TYR A 366 -10.55 -3.27 -6.61
CA TYR A 366 -9.15 -3.39 -7.01
C TYR A 366 -8.40 -2.06 -6.83
N LYS A 367 -7.84 -1.85 -5.65
CA LYS A 367 -7.32 -0.55 -5.19
C LYS A 367 -6.06 -0.08 -5.94
N PHE A 368 -5.12 -0.99 -6.22
CA PHE A 368 -3.78 -0.64 -6.71
C PHE A 368 -3.70 -0.59 -8.23
N ALA A 369 -2.79 0.23 -8.75
CA ALA A 369 -2.50 0.39 -10.17
C ALA A 369 -1.60 -0.74 -10.70
N ASN A 370 -1.95 -2.00 -10.39
CA ASN A 370 -1.17 -3.16 -10.81
C ASN A 370 -1.48 -3.53 -12.26
N THR A 371 -0.44 -3.91 -13.01
CA THR A 371 -0.57 -4.54 -14.33
C THR A 371 -0.72 -6.05 -14.22
N LEU A 372 -1.17 -6.70 -15.28
CA LEU A 372 -1.40 -8.14 -15.36
C LEU A 372 -0.20 -8.84 -16.00
N ILE A 373 0.31 -9.86 -15.33
CA ILE A 373 1.42 -10.69 -15.79
C ILE A 373 0.95 -12.13 -15.99
N GLY A 374 1.27 -12.72 -17.14
CA GLY A 374 1.14 -14.15 -17.39
C GLY A 374 2.49 -14.85 -17.29
N VAL A 375 2.59 -15.89 -16.45
CA VAL A 375 3.83 -16.67 -16.29
C VAL A 375 3.60 -18.16 -16.50
N LYS A 376 4.61 -18.86 -17.01
CA LYS A 376 4.68 -20.32 -17.03
C LYS A 376 5.26 -20.81 -15.71
N ILE A 377 4.55 -21.69 -15.01
CA ILE A 377 4.95 -22.21 -13.70
C ILE A 377 4.83 -23.74 -13.69
N THR A 378 5.77 -24.44 -13.05
CA THR A 378 5.64 -25.89 -12.85
C THR A 378 4.55 -26.19 -11.82
N GLY A 379 3.92 -27.36 -11.91
CA GLY A 379 2.92 -27.77 -10.91
C GLY A 379 3.48 -27.81 -9.49
N GLU A 380 4.72 -28.23 -9.32
CA GLU A 380 5.41 -28.19 -8.01
C GLU A 380 5.49 -26.76 -7.45
N ASN A 381 5.90 -25.79 -8.27
CA ASN A 381 6.02 -24.41 -7.84
C ASN A 381 4.66 -23.74 -7.65
N LEU A 382 3.65 -24.12 -8.42
CA LEU A 382 2.28 -23.69 -8.21
C LEU A 382 1.75 -24.15 -6.84
N LEU A 383 1.99 -25.41 -6.46
CA LEU A 383 1.63 -25.93 -5.14
C LEU A 383 2.37 -25.21 -4.01
N LYS A 384 3.68 -24.91 -4.18
CA LYS A 384 4.44 -24.10 -3.21
C LYS A 384 3.87 -22.69 -3.05
N TYR A 385 3.44 -22.09 -4.16
CA TYR A 385 2.80 -20.78 -4.12
C TYR A 385 1.44 -20.83 -3.39
N MET A 386 0.63 -21.83 -3.69
CA MET A 386 -0.64 -22.03 -2.98
C MET A 386 -0.41 -22.17 -1.47
N GLU A 387 0.50 -23.06 -1.05
CA GLU A 387 0.81 -23.25 0.37
C GLU A 387 1.35 -21.98 1.03
N TRP A 388 2.17 -21.19 0.32
CA TRP A 388 2.62 -19.88 0.79
C TRP A 388 1.45 -18.91 1.01
N SER A 389 0.50 -18.84 0.11
CA SER A 389 -0.68 -17.96 0.25
C SER A 389 -1.53 -18.37 1.46
N TYR A 390 -1.75 -19.67 1.64
CA TYR A 390 -2.61 -20.18 2.70
C TYR A 390 -1.95 -20.21 4.09
N GLN A 391 -0.73 -19.70 4.25
CA GLN A 391 -0.14 -19.36 5.57
C GLN A 391 -0.90 -18.22 6.27
N PHE A 392 -1.79 -17.54 5.58
CA PHE A 392 -2.64 -16.47 6.09
C PHE A 392 -3.49 -16.90 7.30
N TYR A 393 -3.90 -18.16 7.37
CA TYR A 393 -4.63 -18.68 8.54
C TYR A 393 -3.68 -19.13 9.65
N ASN A 394 -4.11 -18.95 10.91
CA ASN A 394 -3.55 -19.74 11.99
C ASN A 394 -4.04 -21.17 11.90
N GLN A 395 -3.32 -22.11 12.51
CA GLN A 395 -3.77 -23.51 12.57
C GLN A 395 -4.96 -23.64 13.52
N LEU A 396 -6.09 -24.14 13.02
CA LEU A 396 -7.28 -24.40 13.81
C LEU A 396 -7.01 -25.57 14.78
N GLN A 397 -7.26 -25.32 16.06
CA GLN A 397 -7.04 -26.30 17.13
C GLN A 397 -8.38 -26.89 17.62
N PRO A 398 -8.39 -28.09 18.22
CA PRO A 398 -9.59 -28.62 18.87
C PRO A 398 -10.17 -27.62 19.88
N GLY A 399 -11.48 -27.37 19.78
CA GLY A 399 -12.20 -26.42 20.62
C GLY A 399 -12.15 -24.98 20.14
N ASP A 400 -11.51 -24.66 19.01
CA ASP A 400 -11.62 -23.38 18.34
C ASP A 400 -12.98 -23.22 17.69
N LEU A 401 -13.69 -22.14 18.01
CA LEU A 401 -14.97 -21.79 17.41
C LEU A 401 -14.81 -20.90 16.18
N THR A 402 -13.77 -20.07 16.14
CA THR A 402 -13.50 -19.18 14.99
C THR A 402 -12.20 -19.55 14.29
N ILE A 403 -12.18 -19.40 12.96
CA ILE A 403 -10.93 -19.44 12.18
C ILE A 403 -10.20 -18.12 12.40
N SER A 404 -8.97 -18.14 12.88
CA SER A 404 -8.17 -16.94 13.11
C SER A 404 -7.10 -16.73 12.03
N PHE A 405 -6.63 -15.48 11.92
CA PHE A 405 -5.72 -15.04 10.87
C PHE A 405 -4.36 -14.66 11.45
N ASN A 406 -3.31 -14.98 10.70
CA ASN A 406 -1.93 -14.67 11.08
C ASN A 406 -1.66 -13.17 10.97
N GLU A 407 -1.44 -12.49 12.10
CA GLU A 407 -1.22 -11.03 12.14
C GLU A 407 0.07 -10.57 11.42
N ASN A 408 1.02 -11.49 11.20
CA ASN A 408 2.26 -11.22 10.48
C ASN A 408 2.11 -11.32 8.95
N ILE A 409 0.95 -11.77 8.45
CA ILE A 409 0.66 -11.90 7.02
C ILE A 409 -0.45 -10.94 6.66
N ARG A 410 -0.12 -9.95 5.82
CA ARG A 410 -1.12 -8.97 5.35
C ARG A 410 -2.13 -9.62 4.40
N GLY A 411 -3.39 -9.18 4.46
CA GLY A 411 -4.47 -9.72 3.63
C GLY A 411 -4.19 -9.64 2.11
N TYR A 412 -3.40 -8.66 1.66
CA TYR A 412 -2.97 -8.55 0.26
C TYR A 412 -1.95 -9.63 -0.17
N ASN A 413 -1.46 -10.44 0.77
CA ASN A 413 -0.64 -11.63 0.50
C ASN A 413 -1.46 -12.94 0.56
N PHE A 414 -2.77 -12.84 0.75
CA PHE A 414 -3.67 -13.97 0.68
C PHE A 414 -4.33 -14.03 -0.70
N ASP A 415 -3.69 -14.75 -1.62
CA ASP A 415 -4.21 -14.97 -2.96
C ASP A 415 -5.14 -16.18 -3.00
N MET A 416 -6.25 -16.04 -3.69
CA MET A 416 -7.23 -17.08 -3.96
C MET A 416 -7.15 -17.46 -5.44
N PHE A 417 -7.22 -18.76 -5.73
CA PHE A 417 -6.95 -19.33 -7.05
C PHE A 417 -8.25 -19.69 -7.76
N SER A 418 -8.32 -19.41 -9.07
CA SER A 418 -9.42 -19.76 -9.97
C SER A 418 -8.90 -20.50 -11.21
N GLY A 419 -9.77 -21.28 -11.87
CA GLY A 419 -9.41 -22.18 -12.96
C GLY A 419 -8.93 -23.54 -12.48
N MET A 420 -9.13 -23.84 -11.20
CA MET A 420 -8.75 -25.10 -10.57
C MET A 420 -9.72 -25.43 -9.44
N LYS A 421 -9.71 -26.68 -8.96
CA LYS A 421 -10.48 -27.10 -7.77
C LYS A 421 -9.51 -27.56 -6.69
N TYR A 422 -9.76 -27.14 -5.44
CA TYR A 422 -8.96 -27.57 -4.30
C TYR A 422 -9.71 -27.37 -2.98
N GLN A 423 -9.27 -28.07 -1.95
CA GLN A 423 -9.76 -27.94 -0.59
C GLN A 423 -8.66 -27.37 0.30
N VAL A 424 -9.07 -26.69 1.36
CA VAL A 424 -8.15 -26.07 2.33
C VAL A 424 -8.43 -26.64 3.71
N ASP A 425 -7.47 -27.37 4.25
CA ASP A 425 -7.57 -27.93 5.60
C ASP A 425 -6.80 -27.05 6.60
N VAL A 426 -7.50 -26.15 7.24
CA VAL A 426 -6.91 -25.22 8.23
C VAL A 426 -6.52 -25.88 9.56
N THR A 427 -6.89 -27.15 9.77
CA THR A 427 -6.42 -27.95 10.91
C THR A 427 -4.97 -28.42 10.71
N LYS A 428 -4.46 -28.37 9.49
CA LYS A 428 -3.08 -28.72 9.15
C LYS A 428 -2.12 -27.55 9.40
N PRO A 429 -0.86 -27.84 9.69
CA PRO A 429 0.15 -26.80 9.75
C PRO A 429 0.34 -26.09 8.40
N ALA A 430 0.87 -24.88 8.42
CA ALA A 430 1.25 -24.17 7.21
C ALA A 430 2.20 -25.01 6.34
N GLY A 431 1.99 -25.00 5.02
CA GLY A 431 2.73 -25.82 4.06
C GLY A 431 2.13 -27.21 3.80
N GLN A 432 0.98 -27.54 4.41
CA GLN A 432 0.28 -28.84 4.24
C GLN A 432 -1.24 -28.70 4.13
N ARG A 433 -1.72 -27.51 3.74
CA ARG A 433 -3.16 -27.17 3.79
C ARG A 433 -3.92 -27.44 2.51
N ILE A 434 -3.23 -27.52 1.40
CA ILE A 434 -3.85 -27.69 0.09
C ILE A 434 -4.12 -29.18 -0.15
N ILE A 435 -5.40 -29.52 -0.28
CA ILE A 435 -5.88 -30.90 -0.41
C ILE A 435 -6.53 -31.10 -1.78
N ASN A 436 -6.20 -32.19 -2.45
CA ASN A 436 -6.77 -32.62 -3.73
C ASN A 436 -6.82 -31.53 -4.83
N PRO A 437 -5.73 -30.78 -5.08
CA PRO A 437 -5.75 -29.75 -6.10
C PRO A 437 -5.81 -30.36 -7.51
N THR A 438 -6.77 -29.87 -8.32
CA THR A 438 -6.98 -30.36 -9.69
C THR A 438 -7.14 -29.19 -10.67
N ILE A 439 -6.64 -29.38 -11.89
CA ILE A 439 -6.86 -28.49 -13.04
C ILE A 439 -7.51 -29.33 -14.13
N ASN A 440 -8.63 -28.86 -14.71
CA ASN A 440 -9.41 -29.61 -15.69
C ASN A 440 -9.78 -31.03 -15.20
N ASN A 441 -10.17 -31.14 -13.92
CA ASN A 441 -10.52 -32.38 -13.23
C ASN A 441 -9.39 -33.44 -13.16
N LYS A 442 -8.14 -33.03 -13.38
CA LYS A 442 -6.96 -33.90 -13.23
C LYS A 442 -6.11 -33.39 -12.08
N PRO A 443 -5.55 -34.26 -11.24
CA PRO A 443 -4.58 -33.85 -10.23
C PRO A 443 -3.44 -33.02 -10.86
N ILE A 444 -2.93 -32.04 -10.13
CA ILE A 444 -1.79 -31.27 -10.60
C ILE A 444 -0.59 -32.18 -10.75
N ASP A 445 -0.03 -32.23 -11.97
CA ASP A 445 1.25 -32.89 -12.22
C ASP A 445 2.38 -31.94 -11.81
N PRO A 446 3.23 -32.30 -10.83
CA PRO A 446 4.32 -31.46 -10.37
C PRO A 446 5.29 -31.02 -11.48
N LYS A 447 5.44 -31.82 -12.54
CA LYS A 447 6.37 -31.56 -13.65
C LYS A 447 5.72 -30.82 -14.83
N ALA A 448 4.40 -30.80 -14.91
CA ALA A 448 3.70 -30.08 -15.98
C ALA A 448 3.86 -28.57 -15.83
N ILE A 449 3.79 -27.88 -16.96
CA ILE A 449 3.84 -26.40 -17.03
C ILE A 449 2.41 -25.90 -17.18
N TYR A 450 2.03 -25.00 -16.29
CA TYR A 450 0.75 -24.29 -16.30
C TYR A 450 0.95 -22.80 -16.59
N LYS A 451 -0.01 -22.19 -17.26
CA LYS A 451 -0.08 -20.74 -17.46
C LYS A 451 -0.81 -20.12 -16.26
N LEU A 452 -0.13 -19.25 -15.53
CA LEU A 452 -0.64 -18.56 -14.36
C LEU A 452 -0.76 -17.07 -14.63
N ALA A 453 -1.94 -16.48 -14.34
CA ALA A 453 -2.19 -15.04 -14.37
C ALA A 453 -2.11 -14.47 -12.95
N ILE A 454 -1.31 -13.44 -12.77
CA ILE A 454 -1.07 -12.72 -11.50
C ILE A 454 -0.82 -11.24 -11.76
N ASN A 455 -0.88 -10.41 -10.74
CA ASN A 455 -0.46 -9.02 -10.87
C ASN A 455 1.09 -8.87 -10.81
N ASN A 456 1.59 -7.72 -11.24
CA ASN A 456 3.03 -7.39 -11.25
C ASN A 456 3.66 -7.46 -9.85
N TYR A 457 2.99 -6.99 -8.81
CA TYR A 457 3.48 -7.10 -7.43
C TYR A 457 3.70 -8.57 -7.02
N ARG A 458 2.74 -9.45 -7.33
CA ARG A 458 2.86 -10.88 -7.08
C ARG A 458 3.95 -11.53 -7.92
N PHE A 459 4.11 -11.09 -9.18
CA PHE A 459 5.23 -11.53 -9.99
C PHE A 459 6.58 -11.22 -9.32
N GLY A 460 6.73 -10.02 -8.77
CA GLY A 460 7.90 -9.64 -7.98
C GLY A 460 8.13 -10.58 -6.77
N THR A 461 7.06 -10.90 -6.03
CA THR A 461 7.13 -11.86 -4.93
C THR A 461 7.59 -13.25 -5.39
N LEU A 462 6.97 -13.79 -6.44
CA LEU A 462 7.29 -15.14 -6.95
C LEU A 462 8.69 -15.22 -7.54
N SER A 463 9.17 -14.16 -8.20
CA SER A 463 10.46 -14.18 -8.90
C SER A 463 11.64 -13.78 -8.01
N LYS A 464 11.48 -12.83 -7.10
CA LYS A 464 12.60 -12.27 -6.33
C LYS A 464 12.63 -12.74 -4.87
N THR A 465 11.47 -13.10 -4.30
CA THR A 465 11.39 -13.52 -2.89
C THR A 465 11.32 -15.05 -2.77
N LEU A 466 10.39 -15.66 -3.51
CA LEU A 466 10.14 -17.11 -3.42
C LEU A 466 10.96 -17.93 -4.44
N ASN A 467 11.49 -17.30 -5.46
CA ASN A 467 12.27 -17.94 -6.54
C ASN A 467 11.51 -19.09 -7.23
N LEU A 468 10.20 -18.94 -7.42
CA LEU A 468 9.33 -19.94 -8.05
C LEU A 468 9.21 -19.76 -9.57
N VAL A 469 9.46 -18.54 -10.07
CA VAL A 469 9.48 -18.19 -11.49
C VAL A 469 10.65 -17.23 -11.76
N THR A 470 10.94 -16.99 -13.03
CA THR A 470 11.94 -16.00 -13.49
C THR A 470 11.34 -15.13 -14.60
N ASP A 471 12.02 -14.07 -15.00
CA ASP A 471 11.60 -13.23 -16.14
C ASP A 471 11.44 -14.04 -17.43
N ALA A 472 12.25 -15.06 -17.66
CA ALA A 472 12.13 -15.96 -18.81
C ALA A 472 10.83 -16.78 -18.84
N ASN A 473 10.12 -16.88 -17.72
CA ASN A 473 8.84 -17.56 -17.64
C ASN A 473 7.65 -16.66 -18.04
N ARG A 474 7.83 -15.33 -18.16
CA ARG A 474 6.76 -14.42 -18.60
C ARG A 474 6.38 -14.74 -20.05
N TYR A 475 5.09 -14.78 -20.32
CA TYR A 475 4.55 -14.89 -21.68
C TYR A 475 3.54 -13.81 -22.01
N TYR A 476 3.11 -13.01 -21.01
CA TYR A 476 2.17 -11.91 -21.15
C TYR A 476 2.49 -10.82 -20.14
N ASN A 477 2.35 -9.57 -20.56
CA ASN A 477 2.37 -8.40 -19.70
C ASN A 477 1.42 -7.36 -20.30
N SER A 478 0.38 -6.97 -19.57
CA SER A 478 -0.60 -6.00 -20.07
C SER A 478 -0.02 -4.60 -20.28
N TYR A 479 1.07 -4.26 -19.57
CA TYR A 479 1.77 -3.01 -19.80
C TYR A 479 2.43 -2.94 -21.18
N ASP A 480 3.01 -4.04 -21.67
CA ASP A 480 3.65 -4.09 -23.01
C ASP A 480 2.63 -3.82 -24.13
N GLU A 481 1.37 -4.22 -23.93
CA GLU A 481 0.30 -4.03 -24.92
C GLU A 481 -0.43 -2.68 -24.81
N LEU A 482 -0.66 -2.19 -23.59
CA LEU A 482 -1.61 -1.11 -23.31
C LEU A 482 -0.98 0.05 -22.52
N GLN A 483 0.30 -0.04 -22.16
CA GLN A 483 1.01 0.92 -21.31
C GLN A 483 0.23 1.20 -20.01
N ASP A 484 0.07 2.45 -19.58
CA ASP A 484 -0.64 2.82 -18.37
C ASP A 484 -2.12 2.37 -18.35
N ASN A 485 -2.73 2.10 -19.50
CA ASN A 485 -4.08 1.52 -19.61
C ASN A 485 -4.11 0.00 -19.40
N GLY A 486 -2.97 -0.64 -19.18
CA GLY A 486 -2.83 -2.07 -18.90
C GLY A 486 -3.08 -2.44 -17.43
N GLN A 487 -3.55 -1.52 -16.60
CA GLN A 487 -3.87 -1.80 -15.21
C GLN A 487 -5.06 -2.77 -15.09
N ILE A 488 -5.01 -3.68 -14.13
CA ILE A 488 -6.08 -4.70 -13.93
C ILE A 488 -7.45 -4.04 -13.74
N ARG A 489 -7.53 -2.88 -13.08
CA ARG A 489 -8.80 -2.14 -12.94
C ARG A 489 -9.37 -1.67 -14.29
N ASP A 490 -8.52 -1.26 -15.24
CA ASP A 490 -8.96 -0.87 -16.58
C ASP A 490 -9.34 -2.09 -17.41
N LEU A 491 -8.62 -3.20 -17.25
CA LEU A 491 -9.00 -4.49 -17.82
C LEU A 491 -10.34 -5.00 -17.30
N ILE A 492 -10.68 -4.78 -16.02
CA ILE A 492 -12.01 -5.10 -15.45
C ILE A 492 -13.09 -4.28 -16.17
N ILE A 493 -12.90 -2.96 -16.32
CA ILE A 493 -13.84 -2.09 -17.03
C ILE A 493 -14.01 -2.57 -18.47
N LYS A 494 -12.90 -2.76 -19.17
CA LYS A 494 -12.89 -3.19 -20.57
C LYS A 494 -13.60 -4.54 -20.75
N TYR A 495 -13.32 -5.52 -19.89
CA TYR A 495 -13.99 -6.82 -19.90
C TYR A 495 -15.51 -6.69 -19.74
N ILE A 496 -15.95 -5.85 -18.80
CA ILE A 496 -17.37 -5.64 -18.53
C ILE A 496 -18.04 -4.93 -19.70
N THR A 497 -17.44 -3.87 -20.23
CA THR A 497 -18.03 -3.09 -21.33
C THR A 497 -18.04 -3.85 -22.67
N GLU A 498 -16.93 -4.48 -23.02
CA GLU A 498 -16.74 -5.11 -24.33
C GLU A 498 -17.25 -6.56 -24.36
N GLU A 499 -16.95 -7.37 -23.33
CA GLU A 499 -17.27 -8.80 -23.34
C GLU A 499 -18.59 -9.15 -22.66
N LYS A 500 -19.03 -8.32 -21.69
CA LYS A 500 -20.27 -8.55 -20.94
C LYS A 500 -21.41 -7.59 -21.29
N GLY A 501 -21.22 -6.74 -22.31
CA GLY A 501 -22.23 -5.77 -22.73
C GLY A 501 -22.67 -4.82 -21.61
N GLY A 502 -21.75 -4.44 -20.74
CA GLY A 502 -22.00 -3.56 -19.60
C GLY A 502 -22.70 -4.23 -18.40
N LYS A 503 -22.94 -5.55 -18.41
CA LYS A 503 -23.63 -6.26 -17.32
C LYS A 503 -22.66 -7.03 -16.43
N VAL A 504 -22.75 -6.80 -15.13
CA VAL A 504 -21.95 -7.46 -14.09
C VAL A 504 -22.86 -8.34 -13.24
N THR A 505 -22.72 -9.65 -13.42
CA THR A 505 -23.53 -10.64 -12.67
C THR A 505 -22.62 -11.42 -11.74
N PRO A 506 -23.02 -11.63 -10.46
CA PRO A 506 -22.25 -12.49 -9.56
C PRO A 506 -22.24 -13.93 -10.06
N GLU A 507 -21.06 -14.46 -10.24
CA GLU A 507 -20.81 -15.84 -10.66
C GLU A 507 -19.81 -16.50 -9.70
N LEU A 508 -19.97 -17.80 -9.43
CA LEU A 508 -19.05 -18.61 -8.64
C LEU A 508 -18.72 -19.87 -9.43
N GLU A 509 -17.46 -20.18 -9.54
CA GLU A 509 -16.98 -21.43 -10.13
C GLU A 509 -16.78 -22.54 -9.08
N HIS A 510 -16.91 -22.20 -7.79
CA HIS A 510 -16.65 -23.10 -6.65
C HIS A 510 -15.25 -23.72 -6.74
N ASN A 511 -14.25 -22.86 -6.87
CA ASN A 511 -12.85 -23.27 -7.04
C ASN A 511 -12.29 -23.89 -5.76
N TRP A 512 -12.70 -23.38 -4.60
CA TRP A 512 -12.15 -23.84 -3.34
C TRP A 512 -13.16 -23.81 -2.17
N GLU A 513 -12.88 -24.62 -1.15
CA GLU A 513 -13.62 -24.66 0.10
C GLU A 513 -12.70 -24.98 1.28
N ILE A 514 -13.02 -24.46 2.46
CA ILE A 514 -12.38 -24.88 3.71
C ILE A 514 -13.10 -26.14 4.20
N ILE A 515 -12.32 -27.19 4.49
CA ILE A 515 -12.80 -28.43 5.07
C ILE A 515 -12.40 -28.54 6.56
N ASN A 516 -13.03 -29.48 7.26
CA ASN A 516 -12.77 -29.76 8.68
C ASN A 516 -13.08 -28.57 9.62
N TYR A 517 -14.00 -27.69 9.21
CA TYR A 517 -14.57 -26.61 10.01
C TYR A 517 -16.11 -26.62 9.90
N ASP A 518 -16.79 -26.52 11.04
CA ASP A 518 -18.25 -26.48 11.05
C ASP A 518 -18.79 -25.05 10.93
N PHE A 519 -19.04 -24.60 9.71
CA PHE A 519 -19.65 -23.30 9.41
C PHE A 519 -21.08 -23.11 9.96
N LYS A 520 -21.71 -24.20 10.44
CA LYS A 520 -23.08 -24.20 10.98
C LYS A 520 -23.11 -24.47 12.50
N ASN A 521 -21.95 -24.43 13.17
CA ASN A 521 -21.89 -24.65 14.62
C ASN A 521 -22.84 -23.69 15.34
N PRO A 522 -23.80 -24.18 16.14
CA PRO A 522 -24.83 -23.38 16.81
C PRO A 522 -24.23 -22.37 17.80
N LEU A 523 -23.01 -22.59 18.29
CA LEU A 523 -22.30 -21.64 19.14
C LEU A 523 -21.94 -20.32 18.43
N LEU A 524 -21.91 -20.30 17.09
CA LEU A 524 -21.69 -19.05 16.34
C LEU A 524 -22.84 -18.05 16.53
N GLU A 525 -24.08 -18.52 16.69
CA GLU A 525 -25.20 -17.62 17.04
C GLU A 525 -25.05 -17.07 18.46
N LYS A 526 -24.69 -17.89 19.44
CA LYS A 526 -24.39 -17.41 20.80
C LYS A 526 -23.23 -16.41 20.81
N LEU A 527 -22.19 -16.67 20.01
CA LEU A 527 -21.07 -15.75 19.87
C LEU A 527 -21.55 -14.40 19.31
N ARG A 528 -22.44 -14.40 18.31
CA ARG A 528 -23.05 -13.18 17.75
C ARG A 528 -23.74 -12.34 18.82
N GLU A 529 -24.51 -12.99 19.70
CA GLU A 529 -25.21 -12.32 20.81
C GLU A 529 -24.20 -11.72 21.80
N LYS A 530 -23.23 -12.50 22.25
CA LYS A 530 -22.18 -12.03 23.18
C LYS A 530 -21.32 -10.88 22.62
N LEU A 531 -21.09 -10.87 21.30
CA LEU A 531 -20.44 -9.74 20.62
C LEU A 531 -21.31 -8.47 20.64
N LYS A 532 -22.63 -8.60 20.41
CA LYS A 532 -23.57 -7.47 20.50
C LYS A 532 -23.66 -6.90 21.91
N GLU A 533 -23.65 -7.75 22.92
CA GLU A 533 -23.66 -7.36 24.34
C GLU A 533 -22.31 -6.78 24.81
N GLY A 534 -21.24 -6.96 24.03
CA GLY A 534 -19.89 -6.54 24.38
C GLY A 534 -19.19 -7.43 25.43
N SER A 535 -19.79 -8.59 25.79
CA SER A 535 -19.25 -9.57 26.73
C SER A 535 -18.05 -10.34 26.16
N ILE A 536 -17.98 -10.46 24.82
CA ILE A 536 -16.82 -10.97 24.08
C ILE A 536 -16.36 -9.90 23.08
N LYS A 537 -15.05 -9.79 22.87
CA LYS A 537 -14.45 -8.93 21.84
C LYS A 537 -13.62 -9.76 20.89
N ILE A 538 -13.64 -9.40 19.60
CA ILE A 538 -12.78 -10.03 18.59
C ILE A 538 -11.32 -9.62 18.85
N PRO A 539 -10.40 -10.56 19.03
CA PRO A 539 -8.98 -10.27 19.13
C PRO A 539 -8.48 -9.62 17.85
N THR A 540 -7.81 -8.48 17.98
CA THR A 540 -7.33 -7.68 16.84
C THR A 540 -5.84 -7.42 16.99
N SER A 541 -5.10 -7.35 15.87
CA SER A 541 -3.68 -7.00 15.87
C SER A 541 -3.43 -5.64 16.52
N LYS A 542 -2.22 -5.41 17.02
CA LYS A 542 -1.86 -4.15 17.69
C LYS A 542 -2.06 -2.91 16.80
N ASP A 543 -1.86 -3.06 15.51
CA ASP A 543 -2.05 -2.01 14.50
C ASP A 543 -3.51 -1.91 13.98
N ALA A 544 -4.41 -2.72 14.53
CA ALA A 544 -5.83 -2.81 14.16
C ALA A 544 -6.10 -3.20 12.68
N ARG A 545 -5.11 -3.71 11.96
CA ARG A 545 -5.25 -4.08 10.53
C ARG A 545 -5.78 -5.49 10.31
N THR A 546 -5.58 -6.41 11.26
CA THR A 546 -6.05 -7.79 11.17
C THR A 546 -7.01 -8.08 12.31
N LEU A 547 -8.24 -8.42 11.95
CA LEU A 547 -9.26 -8.89 12.89
C LEU A 547 -9.09 -10.39 13.17
N ASN A 548 -9.58 -10.83 14.32
CA ASN A 548 -9.62 -12.24 14.72
C ASN A 548 -8.24 -12.93 14.61
N VAL A 549 -7.21 -12.28 15.18
CA VAL A 549 -5.82 -12.80 15.18
C VAL A 549 -5.62 -14.00 16.10
N LYS A 550 -6.60 -14.32 16.93
CA LYS A 550 -6.65 -15.47 17.80
C LYS A 550 -8.07 -16.03 17.82
N SER A 551 -8.19 -17.35 17.71
CA SER A 551 -9.49 -18.04 17.75
C SER A 551 -10.20 -17.83 19.08
N ILE A 552 -11.50 -17.54 19.02
CA ILE A 552 -12.41 -17.63 20.17
C ILE A 552 -12.71 -19.11 20.38
N LYS A 553 -12.62 -19.57 21.63
CA LYS A 553 -12.88 -20.97 22.00
C LYS A 553 -14.36 -21.21 22.22
N GLU A 554 -14.82 -22.43 21.95
CA GLU A 554 -16.18 -22.86 22.31
C GLU A 554 -16.48 -22.68 23.81
N SER A 555 -15.48 -22.91 24.67
CA SER A 555 -15.61 -22.75 26.13
C SER A 555 -15.85 -21.30 26.56
N GLU A 556 -15.47 -20.30 25.77
CA GLU A 556 -15.71 -18.88 26.06
C GLU A 556 -17.16 -18.48 25.72
N VAL A 557 -17.83 -19.30 24.91
CA VAL A 557 -19.17 -19.01 24.38
C VAL A 557 -20.24 -19.86 25.08
N LYS A 558 -19.90 -21.07 25.53
CA LYS A 558 -20.80 -21.95 26.30
C LYS A 558 -21.21 -21.31 27.61
#